data_8a122a288dcf62dc84f12d728935a47b
#
_entry.id   8a122a288dcf62dc84f12d728935a47b
#
_cell.length_a   1.000
_cell.length_b   1.000
_cell.length_c   1.000
_cell.angle_alpha   90.00
_cell.angle_beta   90.00
_cell.angle_gamma   90.00
#
_symmetry.space_group_name_H-M   'P 1'
#
loop_
_entity.id
_entity.type
_entity.pdbx_description
1 polymer ?
#
loop_
_entity_poly.entity_id
_entity_poly.type
_entity_poly.pdbx_seq_one_letter_code
_entity_poly.pdbx_strand_id
1 'polypeptide(L)'
;MNSLELKQACLQVKEASKFLGILDTKAKNKALQAIHDALLLHKDAILKANKQDMERADAVYNLSTSMKERLLLSDKKISDMALGVKQVMDLPDPVSQIIGEHTLSNGLEIIKETTPFGVIAMIYESRPNVTVDAAVLCIKSGNACILRGGKEAHYTNEILTIIMQKAL
;
A
#
# COMPACT_ATOMS: atom_id res chain seq x y z
N MET A 1 -15.03 14.09 -2.23
CA MET A 1 -14.13 14.41 -3.37
C MET A 1 -14.95 14.51 -4.63
N ASN A 2 -14.93 15.66 -5.29
CA ASN A 2 -15.62 15.86 -6.57
C ASN A 2 -14.78 15.32 -7.75
N SER A 3 -15.34 15.30 -8.97
CA SER A 3 -14.68 14.76 -10.16
C SER A 3 -13.38 15.49 -10.52
N LEU A 4 -13.29 16.80 -10.27
CA LEU A 4 -12.11 17.60 -10.55
C LEU A 4 -10.99 17.31 -9.56
N GLU A 5 -11.30 17.22 -8.28
CA GLU A 5 -10.36 16.84 -7.22
C GLU A 5 -9.79 15.44 -7.46
N LEU A 6 -10.64 14.48 -7.85
CA LEU A 6 -10.20 13.14 -8.21
C LEU A 6 -9.21 13.14 -9.38
N LYS A 7 -9.53 13.89 -10.43
CA LYS A 7 -8.65 14.02 -11.59
C LYS A 7 -7.29 14.62 -11.22
N GLN A 8 -7.27 15.66 -10.39
CA GLN A 8 -6.03 16.26 -9.90
C GLN A 8 -5.20 15.28 -9.06
N ALA A 9 -5.84 14.56 -8.13
CA ALA A 9 -5.16 13.53 -7.35
C ALA A 9 -4.55 12.44 -8.25
N CYS A 10 -5.28 11.95 -9.25
CA CYS A 10 -4.75 10.96 -10.21
C CYS A 10 -3.55 11.49 -10.98
N LEU A 11 -3.53 12.77 -11.38
CA LEU A 11 -2.39 13.37 -12.06
C LEU A 11 -1.17 13.47 -11.14
N GLN A 12 -1.36 13.87 -9.87
CA GLN A 12 -0.28 13.92 -8.88
C GLN A 12 0.31 12.54 -8.64
N VAL A 13 -0.52 11.51 -8.48
CA VAL A 13 -0.07 10.12 -8.30
C VAL A 13 0.70 9.62 -9.53
N LYS A 14 0.26 10.00 -10.74
CA LYS A 14 0.97 9.67 -11.97
C LYS A 14 2.35 10.32 -12.04
N GLU A 15 2.51 11.58 -11.62
CA GLU A 15 3.83 12.20 -11.54
C GLU A 15 4.71 11.55 -10.49
N ALA A 16 4.17 11.26 -9.29
CA ALA A 16 4.88 10.56 -8.23
C ALA A 16 5.36 9.16 -8.67
N SER A 17 4.59 8.46 -9.50
CA SER A 17 4.97 7.12 -9.98
C SER A 17 6.25 7.11 -10.82
N LYS A 18 6.52 8.19 -11.56
CA LYS A 18 7.77 8.33 -12.34
C LYS A 18 8.99 8.37 -11.41
N PHE A 19 8.86 9.06 -10.28
CA PHE A 19 9.91 9.12 -9.28
C PHE A 19 10.11 7.77 -8.57
N LEU A 20 9.01 7.12 -8.17
CA LEU A 20 9.07 5.79 -7.52
C LEU A 20 9.71 4.73 -8.41
N GLY A 21 9.45 4.78 -9.71
CA GLY A 21 9.96 3.80 -10.68
C GLY A 21 11.47 3.78 -10.84
N ILE A 22 12.16 4.87 -10.48
CA ILE A 22 13.62 5.00 -10.59
C ILE A 22 14.35 4.90 -9.25
N LEU A 23 13.62 4.70 -8.13
CA LEU A 23 14.24 4.52 -6.81
C LEU A 23 14.99 3.19 -6.74
N ASP A 24 16.17 3.23 -6.14
CA ASP A 24 16.91 2.02 -5.83
C ASP A 24 16.27 1.22 -4.67
N THR A 25 16.68 -0.02 -4.52
CA THR A 25 16.23 -0.92 -3.45
C THR A 25 16.46 -0.34 -2.05
N LYS A 26 17.56 0.38 -1.85
CA LYS A 26 17.91 0.98 -0.55
C LYS A 26 16.93 2.07 -0.18
N ALA A 27 16.58 2.96 -1.10
CA ALA A 27 15.61 4.01 -0.89
C ALA A 27 14.21 3.44 -0.62
N LYS A 28 13.77 2.45 -1.41
CA LYS A 28 12.50 1.74 -1.19
C LYS A 28 12.45 1.08 0.18
N ASN A 29 13.50 0.34 0.56
CA ASN A 29 13.54 -0.32 1.86
C ASN A 29 13.61 0.67 3.03
N LYS A 30 14.26 1.84 2.88
CA LYS A 30 14.21 2.91 3.88
C LYS A 30 12.79 3.43 4.07
N ALA A 31 12.05 3.64 3.00
CA ALA A 31 10.66 4.07 3.06
C ALA A 31 9.77 3.00 3.77
N LEU A 32 9.95 1.73 3.42
CA LEU A 32 9.22 0.63 4.05
C LEU A 32 9.57 0.49 5.54
N GLN A 33 10.83 0.67 5.93
CA GLN A 33 11.24 0.67 7.34
C GLN A 33 10.56 1.81 8.12
N ALA A 34 10.48 3.01 7.53
CA ALA A 34 9.78 4.13 8.15
C ALA A 34 8.28 3.84 8.35
N ILE A 35 7.64 3.20 7.38
CA ILE A 35 6.23 2.75 7.50
C ILE A 35 6.10 1.70 8.63
N HIS A 36 6.97 0.70 8.67
CA HIS A 36 7.00 -0.31 9.74
C HIS A 36 7.04 0.34 11.12
N ASP A 37 7.98 1.24 11.34
CA ASP A 37 8.20 1.90 12.63
C ASP A 37 7.01 2.80 13.00
N ALA A 38 6.45 3.52 12.02
CA ALA A 38 5.28 4.37 12.22
C ALA A 38 4.02 3.57 12.60
N LEU A 39 3.79 2.40 12.01
CA LEU A 39 2.68 1.51 12.38
C LEU A 39 2.78 1.08 13.84
N LEU A 40 3.97 0.72 14.30
CA LEU A 40 4.21 0.32 15.69
C LEU A 40 4.10 1.49 16.66
N LEU A 41 4.59 2.66 16.26
CA LEU A 41 4.54 3.88 17.08
C LEU A 41 3.11 4.39 17.30
N HIS A 42 2.25 4.25 16.29
CA HIS A 42 0.91 4.82 16.30
C HIS A 42 -0.21 3.79 16.53
N LYS A 43 0.10 2.64 17.16
CA LYS A 43 -0.88 1.57 17.45
C LYS A 43 -2.15 2.07 18.10
N ASP A 44 -2.03 2.89 19.14
CA ASP A 44 -3.19 3.40 19.89
C ASP A 44 -4.11 4.25 19.02
N ALA A 45 -3.54 5.08 18.13
CA ALA A 45 -4.33 5.88 17.20
C ALA A 45 -5.08 5.00 16.19
N ILE A 46 -4.43 3.94 15.70
CA ILE A 46 -5.05 2.97 14.79
C ILE A 46 -6.19 2.22 15.49
N LEU A 47 -5.97 1.72 16.70
CA LEU A 47 -6.99 1.03 17.48
C LEU A 47 -8.17 1.94 17.82
N LYS A 48 -7.93 3.20 18.15
CA LYS A 48 -8.97 4.19 18.40
C LYS A 48 -9.84 4.43 17.16
N ALA A 49 -9.23 4.58 16.00
CA ALA A 49 -9.96 4.74 14.74
C ALA A 49 -10.75 3.46 14.37
N ASN A 50 -10.15 2.29 14.58
CA ASN A 50 -10.83 1.02 14.34
C ASN A 50 -12.03 0.81 15.26
N LYS A 51 -11.95 1.25 16.52
CA LYS A 51 -13.09 1.23 17.44
C LYS A 51 -14.26 2.06 16.90
N GLN A 52 -14.00 3.22 16.31
CA GLN A 52 -15.05 4.05 15.69
C GLN A 52 -15.71 3.34 14.51
N ASP A 53 -14.93 2.64 13.67
CA ASP A 53 -15.49 1.84 12.58
C ASP A 53 -16.32 0.66 13.11
N MET A 54 -15.88 0.01 14.18
CA MET A 54 -16.61 -1.10 14.82
C MET A 54 -17.95 -0.63 15.44
N GLU A 55 -17.99 0.52 16.09
CA GLU A 55 -19.24 1.12 16.61
C GLU A 55 -20.23 1.41 15.47
N ARG A 56 -19.75 1.89 14.33
CA ARG A 56 -20.57 2.13 13.13
C ARG A 56 -20.96 0.84 12.41
N ALA A 57 -20.16 -0.19 12.51
CA ALA A 57 -20.43 -1.49 11.91
C ALA A 57 -21.78 -2.07 12.38
N ASP A 58 -22.11 -1.85 13.64
CA ASP A 58 -23.40 -2.25 14.22
C ASP A 58 -24.51 -1.21 13.94
N ALA A 59 -24.24 0.04 14.31
CA ALA A 59 -25.25 1.08 14.33
C ALA A 59 -25.71 1.54 12.93
N VAL A 60 -24.82 1.50 11.94
CA VAL A 60 -25.08 2.09 10.60
C VAL A 60 -25.17 1.04 9.51
N TYR A 61 -24.28 0.03 9.55
CA TYR A 61 -24.10 -0.90 8.42
C TYR A 61 -24.72 -2.28 8.68
N ASN A 62 -25.03 -2.62 9.92
CA ASN A 62 -25.55 -3.94 10.34
C ASN A 62 -24.73 -5.09 9.74
N LEU A 63 -23.39 -5.04 9.92
CA LEU A 63 -22.48 -5.99 9.34
C LEU A 63 -22.65 -7.38 9.95
N SER A 64 -22.47 -8.42 9.14
CA SER A 64 -22.42 -9.80 9.63
C SER A 64 -21.22 -10.02 10.54
N THR A 65 -21.28 -11.05 11.40
CA THR A 65 -20.18 -11.41 12.30
C THR A 65 -18.86 -11.62 11.56
N SER A 66 -18.88 -12.31 10.42
CA SER A 66 -17.70 -12.53 9.59
C SER A 66 -17.09 -11.24 9.04
N MET A 67 -17.91 -10.25 8.67
CA MET A 67 -17.43 -8.94 8.21
C MET A 67 -16.81 -8.15 9.36
N LYS A 68 -17.41 -8.19 10.56
CA LYS A 68 -16.85 -7.55 11.77
C LYS A 68 -15.51 -8.14 12.17
N GLU A 69 -15.35 -9.47 12.12
CA GLU A 69 -14.07 -10.13 12.39
C GLU A 69 -12.95 -9.71 11.43
N ARG A 70 -13.29 -9.44 10.16
CA ARG A 70 -12.35 -8.94 9.16
C ARG A 70 -12.01 -7.46 9.39
N LEU A 71 -12.96 -6.66 9.83
CA LEU A 71 -12.80 -5.24 10.11
C LEU A 71 -12.01 -5.00 11.40
N LEU A 72 -12.22 -5.84 12.41
CA LEU A 72 -11.65 -5.68 13.74
C LEU A 72 -10.12 -5.80 13.71
N LEU A 73 -9.45 -4.78 14.23
CA LEU A 73 -8.01 -4.79 14.52
C LEU A 73 -7.75 -5.06 16.01
N SER A 74 -6.60 -5.63 16.29
CA SER A 74 -6.02 -5.82 17.62
C SER A 74 -4.55 -5.46 17.59
N ASP A 75 -3.92 -5.30 18.75
CA ASP A 75 -2.47 -5.10 18.86
C ASP A 75 -1.68 -6.12 18.06
N LYS A 76 -2.10 -7.39 18.17
CA LYS A 76 -1.49 -8.49 17.41
C LYS A 76 -1.61 -8.25 15.90
N LYS A 77 -2.82 -7.95 15.40
CA LYS A 77 -3.02 -7.71 13.95
C LYS A 77 -2.20 -6.52 13.44
N ILE A 78 -2.03 -5.46 14.24
CA ILE A 78 -1.16 -4.33 13.86
C ILE A 78 0.31 -4.75 13.85
N SER A 79 0.74 -5.54 14.83
CA SER A 79 2.10 -6.11 14.85
C SER A 79 2.34 -7.05 13.66
N ASP A 80 1.34 -7.86 13.29
CA ASP A 80 1.41 -8.75 12.12
C ASP A 80 1.48 -7.93 10.82
N MET A 81 0.74 -6.81 10.70
CA MET A 81 0.89 -5.88 9.57
C MET A 81 2.30 -5.30 9.48
N ALA A 82 2.86 -4.84 10.60
CA ALA A 82 4.23 -4.33 10.61
C ALA A 82 5.25 -5.43 10.22
N LEU A 83 5.06 -6.66 10.71
CA LEU A 83 5.87 -7.80 10.30
C LEU A 83 5.76 -8.06 8.79
N GLY A 84 4.55 -7.96 8.23
CA GLY A 84 4.33 -8.07 6.78
C GLY A 84 5.12 -7.04 5.98
N VAL A 85 5.19 -5.79 6.45
CA VAL A 85 6.05 -4.76 5.83
C VAL A 85 7.51 -5.21 5.81
N LYS A 86 8.01 -5.77 6.91
CA LYS A 86 9.39 -6.26 7.01
C LYS A 86 9.65 -7.43 6.07
N GLN A 87 8.70 -8.36 5.95
CA GLN A 87 8.78 -9.45 4.98
C GLN A 87 8.87 -8.93 3.53
N VAL A 88 8.11 -7.89 3.18
CA VAL A 88 8.20 -7.26 1.86
C VAL A 88 9.56 -6.58 1.64
N MET A 89 10.16 -5.99 2.66
CA MET A 89 11.53 -5.42 2.56
C MET A 89 12.56 -6.49 2.20
N ASP A 90 12.43 -7.70 2.75
CA ASP A 90 13.36 -8.81 2.54
C ASP A 90 13.21 -9.47 1.16
N LEU A 91 12.12 -9.20 0.44
CA LEU A 91 11.96 -9.67 -0.94
C LEU A 91 12.99 -9.02 -1.87
N PRO A 92 13.47 -9.74 -2.91
CA PRO A 92 14.26 -9.12 -3.96
C PRO A 92 13.49 -8.00 -4.64
N ASP A 93 14.20 -6.96 -5.08
CA ASP A 93 13.58 -5.88 -5.83
C ASP A 93 13.11 -6.41 -7.20
N PRO A 94 11.83 -6.29 -7.55
CA PRO A 94 11.31 -6.82 -8.80
C PRO A 94 11.57 -5.89 -10.00
N VAL A 95 12.14 -4.70 -9.80
CA VAL A 95 12.37 -3.71 -10.86
C VAL A 95 13.75 -3.91 -11.49
N SER A 96 13.84 -3.71 -12.80
CA SER A 96 15.07 -3.86 -13.60
C SER A 96 15.71 -5.23 -13.50
N GLN A 97 14.90 -6.28 -13.32
CA GLN A 97 15.39 -7.66 -13.38
C GLN A 97 15.48 -8.10 -14.86
N ILE A 98 16.66 -8.54 -15.29
CA ILE A 98 16.84 -9.10 -16.63
C ILE A 98 16.16 -10.47 -16.67
N ILE A 99 15.15 -10.61 -17.52
CA ILE A 99 14.35 -11.84 -17.68
C ILE A 99 14.58 -12.52 -19.03
N GLY A 100 15.46 -11.97 -19.87
CA GLY A 100 15.87 -12.58 -21.12
C GLY A 100 16.88 -11.71 -21.85
N GLU A 101 17.81 -12.38 -22.55
CA GLU A 101 18.80 -11.75 -23.41
C GLU A 101 18.83 -12.52 -24.74
N HIS A 102 18.96 -11.82 -25.84
CA HIS A 102 19.04 -12.41 -27.16
C HIS A 102 19.85 -11.53 -28.10
N THR A 103 20.82 -12.14 -28.79
CA THR A 103 21.59 -11.43 -29.83
C THR A 103 21.16 -11.90 -31.21
N LEU A 104 20.75 -10.98 -32.06
CA LEU A 104 20.36 -11.25 -33.43
C LEU A 104 21.60 -11.50 -34.31
N SER A 105 21.42 -12.12 -35.49
CA SER A 105 22.48 -12.43 -36.43
C SER A 105 23.25 -11.21 -36.97
N ASN A 106 22.61 -10.03 -36.90
CA ASN A 106 23.21 -8.74 -37.26
C ASN A 106 24.01 -8.08 -36.13
N GLY A 107 24.13 -8.73 -34.95
CA GLY A 107 24.85 -8.21 -33.79
C GLY A 107 24.01 -7.32 -32.85
N LEU A 108 22.70 -7.13 -33.13
CA LEU A 108 21.82 -6.39 -32.22
C LEU A 108 21.54 -7.20 -30.94
N GLU A 109 21.84 -6.62 -29.79
CA GLU A 109 21.53 -7.20 -28.49
C GLU A 109 20.16 -6.71 -28.00
N ILE A 110 19.31 -7.65 -27.62
CA ILE A 110 17.99 -7.39 -27.07
C ILE A 110 17.98 -7.85 -25.62
N ILE A 111 17.74 -6.93 -24.70
CA ILE A 111 17.60 -7.21 -23.26
C ILE A 111 16.13 -6.99 -22.87
N LYS A 112 15.54 -8.01 -22.23
CA LYS A 112 14.19 -7.95 -21.67
C LYS A 112 14.31 -7.79 -20.16
N GLU A 113 13.79 -6.67 -19.63
CA GLU A 113 13.80 -6.39 -18.20
C GLU A 113 12.39 -6.06 -17.66
N THR A 114 12.22 -6.24 -16.36
CA THR A 114 10.99 -5.88 -15.66
C THR A 114 10.93 -4.39 -15.38
N THR A 115 9.75 -3.78 -15.54
CA THR A 115 9.50 -2.37 -15.26
C THR A 115 8.23 -2.20 -14.41
N PRO A 116 8.11 -1.14 -13.60
CA PRO A 116 6.86 -0.82 -12.90
C PRO A 116 5.70 -0.53 -13.87
N PHE A 117 4.47 -0.83 -13.44
CA PHE A 117 3.26 -0.42 -14.18
C PHE A 117 3.03 1.11 -14.15
N GLY A 118 3.57 1.76 -13.13
CA GLY A 118 3.40 3.19 -12.87
C GLY A 118 2.37 3.44 -11.76
N VAL A 119 1.08 3.39 -12.05
CA VAL A 119 0.00 3.60 -11.06
C VAL A 119 -0.91 2.38 -11.00
N ILE A 120 -1.12 1.88 -9.79
CA ILE A 120 -2.05 0.78 -9.51
C ILE A 120 -3.25 1.34 -8.75
N ALA A 121 -4.46 1.19 -9.30
CA ALA A 121 -5.70 1.46 -8.60
C ALA A 121 -6.25 0.15 -8.03
N MET A 122 -6.49 0.11 -6.70
CA MET A 122 -7.01 -1.08 -6.03
C MET A 122 -8.29 -0.75 -5.27
N ILE A 123 -9.34 -1.52 -5.55
CA ILE A 123 -10.62 -1.48 -4.84
C ILE A 123 -10.73 -2.77 -4.02
N TYR A 124 -10.97 -2.64 -2.73
CA TYR A 124 -10.99 -3.79 -1.82
C TYR A 124 -12.08 -3.66 -0.76
N GLU A 125 -12.42 -4.79 -0.14
CA GLU A 125 -13.39 -4.88 0.94
C GLU A 125 -12.90 -4.21 2.25
N SER A 126 -13.74 -4.23 3.28
CA SER A 126 -13.48 -3.70 4.62
C SER A 126 -12.46 -4.54 5.40
N ARG A 127 -11.23 -4.56 4.92
CA ARG A 127 -10.07 -5.21 5.54
C ARG A 127 -8.94 -4.18 5.68
N PRO A 128 -8.81 -3.55 6.85
CA PRO A 128 -7.84 -2.46 7.03
C PRO A 128 -6.38 -2.83 6.72
N ASN A 129 -5.99 -4.10 6.97
CA ASN A 129 -4.65 -4.57 6.64
C ASN A 129 -4.31 -4.44 5.15
N VAL A 130 -5.30 -4.61 4.26
CA VAL A 130 -5.08 -4.49 2.80
C VAL A 130 -4.60 -3.10 2.41
N THR A 131 -4.98 -2.05 3.16
CA THR A 131 -4.47 -0.69 2.95
C THR A 131 -2.94 -0.64 3.06
N VAL A 132 -2.39 -1.30 4.07
CA VAL A 132 -0.93 -1.36 4.29
C VAL A 132 -0.28 -2.32 3.27
N ASP A 133 -0.82 -3.53 3.14
CA ASP A 133 -0.26 -4.57 2.26
C ASP A 133 -0.15 -4.06 0.81
N ALA A 134 -1.22 -3.46 0.29
CA ALA A 134 -1.23 -2.91 -1.07
C ALA A 134 -0.24 -1.75 -1.25
N ALA A 135 -0.16 -0.82 -0.28
CA ALA A 135 0.75 0.31 -0.36
C ALA A 135 2.22 -0.14 -0.37
N VAL A 136 2.61 -1.06 0.55
CA VAL A 136 4.00 -1.49 0.67
C VAL A 136 4.45 -2.34 -0.51
N LEU A 137 3.56 -3.19 -1.07
CA LEU A 137 3.84 -3.94 -2.29
C LEU A 137 4.00 -3.02 -3.50
N CYS A 138 3.18 -1.97 -3.61
CA CYS A 138 3.32 -0.97 -4.66
C CYS A 138 4.67 -0.23 -4.54
N ILE A 139 5.03 0.25 -3.35
CA ILE A 139 6.32 0.93 -3.13
C ILE A 139 7.48 0.00 -3.48
N LYS A 140 7.48 -1.25 -3.00
CA LYS A 140 8.55 -2.22 -3.29
C LYS A 140 8.71 -2.47 -4.78
N SER A 141 7.62 -2.52 -5.53
CA SER A 141 7.62 -2.73 -6.98
C SER A 141 7.71 -1.44 -7.81
N GLY A 142 8.04 -0.30 -7.18
CA GLY A 142 8.25 0.98 -7.87
C GLY A 142 6.98 1.62 -8.43
N ASN A 143 5.80 1.24 -7.90
CA ASN A 143 4.52 1.76 -8.33
C ASN A 143 3.93 2.73 -7.31
N ALA A 144 3.25 3.77 -7.77
CA ALA A 144 2.32 4.53 -6.95
C ALA A 144 0.97 3.83 -6.88
N CYS A 145 0.17 4.09 -5.83
CA CYS A 145 -1.14 3.46 -5.70
C CYS A 145 -2.25 4.45 -5.36
N ILE A 146 -3.45 4.12 -5.84
CA ILE A 146 -4.71 4.74 -5.46
C ILE A 146 -5.54 3.65 -4.80
N LEU A 147 -5.86 3.83 -3.52
CA LEU A 147 -6.53 2.83 -2.71
C LEU A 147 -7.97 3.23 -2.42
N ARG A 148 -8.92 2.33 -2.66
CA ARG A 148 -10.34 2.50 -2.38
C ARG A 148 -10.84 1.35 -1.52
N GLY A 149 -10.79 1.51 -0.21
CA GLY A 149 -11.36 0.54 0.74
C GLY A 149 -12.87 0.70 0.92
N GLY A 150 -13.48 -0.28 1.57
CA GLY A 150 -14.89 -0.25 1.96
C GLY A 150 -15.19 0.92 2.90
N LYS A 151 -16.39 1.47 2.78
CA LYS A 151 -16.87 2.61 3.60
C LYS A 151 -16.98 2.28 5.09
N GLU A 152 -17.08 1.01 5.40
CA GLU A 152 -17.17 0.47 6.75
C GLU A 152 -15.85 0.58 7.53
N ALA A 153 -14.72 0.67 6.82
CA ALA A 153 -13.37 0.82 7.38
C ALA A 153 -12.82 2.25 7.19
N HIS A 154 -13.69 3.25 7.12
CA HIS A 154 -13.31 4.62 6.74
C HIS A 154 -12.25 5.22 7.66
N TYR A 155 -12.51 5.25 8.97
CA TYR A 155 -11.60 5.88 9.93
C TYR A 155 -10.28 5.13 10.05
N THR A 156 -10.33 3.81 10.01
CA THR A 156 -9.12 2.99 10.05
C THR A 156 -8.26 3.19 8.79
N ASN A 157 -8.87 3.17 7.61
CA ASN A 157 -8.13 3.38 6.35
C ASN A 157 -7.55 4.80 6.27
N GLU A 158 -8.28 5.80 6.75
CA GLU A 158 -7.82 7.19 6.78
C GLU A 158 -6.59 7.35 7.68
N ILE A 159 -6.65 6.87 8.92
CA ILE A 159 -5.51 6.99 9.85
C ILE A 159 -4.28 6.20 9.37
N LEU A 160 -4.46 5.00 8.82
CA LEU A 160 -3.37 4.22 8.23
C LEU A 160 -2.70 4.97 7.08
N THR A 161 -3.50 5.58 6.20
CA THR A 161 -2.99 6.39 5.09
C THR A 161 -2.20 7.59 5.59
N ILE A 162 -2.73 8.33 6.57
CA ILE A 162 -2.06 9.50 7.17
C ILE A 162 -0.73 9.10 7.82
N ILE A 163 -0.71 7.97 8.55
CA ILE A 163 0.51 7.48 9.21
C ILE A 163 1.57 7.12 8.16
N MET A 164 1.20 6.37 7.13
CA MET A 164 2.13 5.99 6.05
C MET A 164 2.65 7.21 5.29
N GLN A 165 1.77 8.17 4.94
CA GLN A 165 2.18 9.40 4.22
C GLN A 165 3.12 10.29 5.04
N LYS A 166 2.94 10.33 6.36
CA LYS A 166 3.84 11.11 7.23
C LYS A 166 5.18 10.43 7.49
N ALA A 167 5.25 9.12 7.30
CA ALA A 167 6.47 8.35 7.45
C ALA A 167 7.41 8.48 6.24
N LEU A 168 6.84 8.78 5.06
CA LEU A 168 7.55 8.92 3.78
C LEU A 168 8.08 10.34 3.60
#